data_634886f79d3f1cb5b0da128c56d86e4c
#
_entry.id   634886f79d3f1cb5b0da128c56d86e4c
#
_cell.length_a   1.000
_cell.length_b   1.000
_cell.length_c   1.000
_cell.angle_alpha   90.00
_cell.angle_beta   90.00
_cell.angle_gamma   90.00
#
_symmetry.space_group_name_H-M   'P 1'
#
loop_
_entity.id
_entity.type
_entity.pdbx_description
1 polymer ?
#
loop_
_entity_poly.entity_id
_entity_poly.type
_entity_poly.pdbx_seq_one_letter_code
_entity_poly.pdbx_strand_id
1 'polypeptide(L)'
;MNKFKKILSLIIIALIIVSVYSFFYISGWEIRNINKLSDAGYVNVVVRSKSDDKKREYVLTTEQTKLLKNLLKDNSYKRRLSSTIIGVLPENEYTVLADWNDNGKTNLYIKILGNEYISFFDYTGSNYHKIKNPEFEKELISILES
;
A
#
# COMPACT_ATOMS: atom_id res chain seq x y z
N MET A 1 -13.75 24.09 38.38
CA MET A 1 -13.67 24.15 36.92
C MET A 1 -15.03 23.79 36.32
N ASN A 2 -15.60 24.65 35.50
CA ASN A 2 -16.97 24.54 34.99
C ASN A 2 -17.11 23.26 34.12
N LYS A 3 -18.21 22.49 34.22
CA LYS A 3 -18.46 21.25 33.46
C LYS A 3 -18.22 21.45 31.95
N PHE A 4 -18.59 22.61 31.42
CA PHE A 4 -18.36 22.99 30.04
C PHE A 4 -16.88 23.01 29.67
N LYS A 5 -15.98 23.56 30.49
CA LYS A 5 -14.54 23.59 30.24
C LYS A 5 -13.92 22.19 30.23
N LYS A 6 -14.42 21.27 31.09
CA LYS A 6 -13.98 19.87 31.08
C LYS A 6 -14.36 19.16 29.78
N ILE A 7 -15.61 19.33 29.33
CA ILE A 7 -16.09 18.72 28.09
C ILE A 7 -15.31 19.27 26.89
N LEU A 8 -15.11 20.57 26.81
CA LEU A 8 -14.35 21.21 25.74
C LEU A 8 -12.89 20.70 25.70
N SER A 9 -12.25 20.56 26.86
CA SER A 9 -10.89 20.01 26.97
C SER A 9 -10.83 18.57 26.46
N LEU A 10 -11.79 17.72 26.78
CA LEU A 10 -11.85 16.33 26.28
C LEU A 10 -12.03 16.26 24.75
N ILE A 11 -12.87 17.13 24.17
CA ILE A 11 -13.06 17.22 22.72
C ILE A 11 -11.75 17.62 22.04
N ILE A 12 -11.05 18.63 22.56
CA ILE A 12 -9.77 19.08 22.00
C ILE A 12 -8.73 17.94 22.04
N ILE A 13 -8.63 17.23 23.17
CA ILE A 13 -7.70 16.10 23.30
C ILE A 13 -8.04 14.99 22.29
N ALA A 14 -9.32 14.64 22.15
CA ALA A 14 -9.77 13.65 21.18
C ALA A 14 -9.43 14.06 19.73
N LEU A 15 -9.64 15.34 19.36
CA LEU A 15 -9.28 15.87 18.06
C LEU A 15 -7.76 15.81 17.80
N ILE A 16 -6.94 16.12 18.81
CA ILE A 16 -5.48 16.01 18.71
C ILE A 16 -5.08 14.54 18.48
N ILE A 17 -5.63 13.61 19.24
CA ILE A 17 -5.34 12.17 19.10
C ILE A 17 -5.72 11.68 17.71
N VAL A 18 -6.90 12.02 17.20
CA VAL A 18 -7.35 11.65 15.84
C VAL A 18 -6.43 12.26 14.79
N SER A 19 -6.05 13.52 14.93
CA SER A 19 -5.14 14.19 13.98
C SER A 19 -3.76 13.55 13.96
N VAL A 20 -3.21 13.23 15.13
CA VAL A 20 -1.91 12.52 15.23
C VAL A 20 -2.01 11.13 14.62
N TYR A 21 -3.08 10.39 14.92
CA TYR A 21 -3.30 9.07 14.33
C TYR A 21 -3.39 9.14 12.80
N SER A 22 -4.21 10.03 12.26
CA SER A 22 -4.37 10.24 10.81
C SER A 22 -3.07 10.67 10.13
N PHE A 23 -2.19 11.38 10.83
CA PHE A 23 -0.88 11.74 10.29
C PHE A 23 0.04 10.53 10.13
N PHE A 24 0.03 9.59 11.09
CA PHE A 24 0.95 8.44 11.09
C PHE A 24 0.42 7.21 10.35
N TYR A 25 -0.90 7.11 10.13
CA TYR A 25 -1.51 5.94 9.50
C TYR A 25 -2.30 6.35 8.26
N ILE A 26 -2.15 5.56 7.22
CA ILE A 26 -2.91 5.67 5.97
C ILE A 26 -3.71 4.38 5.83
N SER A 27 -5.00 4.50 5.64
CA SER A 27 -5.85 3.38 5.27
C SER A 27 -5.76 3.13 3.77
N GLY A 28 -5.81 1.87 3.35
CA GLY A 28 -5.67 1.53 1.93
C GLY A 28 -6.72 2.20 1.03
N TRP A 29 -7.94 2.43 1.55
CA TRP A 29 -9.00 3.12 0.81
C TRP A 29 -8.72 4.62 0.55
N GLU A 30 -7.82 5.25 1.33
CA GLU A 30 -7.39 6.66 1.13
C GLU A 30 -6.35 6.79 0.02
N ILE A 31 -5.77 5.67 -0.43
CA ILE A 31 -4.72 5.69 -1.44
C ILE A 31 -5.35 5.98 -2.81
N ARG A 32 -4.87 7.06 -3.40
CA ARG A 32 -5.34 7.52 -4.71
C ARG A 32 -5.21 6.40 -5.74
N ASN A 33 -6.26 6.23 -6.54
CA ASN A 33 -6.36 5.28 -7.65
C ASN A 33 -6.47 3.79 -7.28
N ILE A 34 -6.31 3.35 -6.04
CA ILE A 34 -6.55 1.94 -5.68
C ILE A 34 -7.99 1.52 -6.01
N ASN A 35 -8.96 2.39 -5.76
CA ASN A 35 -10.36 2.09 -6.07
C ASN A 35 -10.60 1.86 -7.56
N LYS A 36 -9.77 2.44 -8.43
CA LYS A 36 -9.84 2.29 -9.89
C LYS A 36 -9.08 1.07 -10.40
N LEU A 37 -8.38 0.33 -9.55
CA LEU A 37 -7.56 -0.80 -9.99
C LEU A 37 -8.38 -1.86 -10.73
N SER A 38 -9.65 -2.08 -10.33
CA SER A 38 -10.55 -3.00 -11.01
C SER A 38 -10.99 -2.55 -12.41
N ASP A 39 -10.79 -1.28 -12.74
CA ASP A 39 -11.17 -0.70 -14.04
C ASP A 39 -9.95 -0.66 -15.00
N ALA A 40 -8.79 -1.14 -14.54
CA ALA A 40 -7.59 -1.20 -15.36
C ALA A 40 -7.75 -2.26 -16.46
N GLY A 41 -7.42 -1.90 -17.68
CA GLY A 41 -7.39 -2.83 -18.80
C GLY A 41 -6.26 -3.85 -18.68
N TYR A 42 -5.19 -3.47 -17.94
CA TYR A 42 -4.02 -4.31 -17.76
C TYR A 42 -3.42 -4.10 -16.37
N VAL A 43 -3.20 -5.19 -15.65
CA VAL A 43 -2.49 -5.19 -14.36
C VAL A 43 -1.42 -6.27 -14.40
N ASN A 44 -0.18 -5.87 -14.15
CA ASN A 44 0.97 -6.75 -14.11
C ASN A 44 1.66 -6.67 -12.74
N VAL A 45 2.08 -7.81 -12.21
CA VAL A 45 2.91 -7.89 -11.00
C VAL A 45 4.23 -8.54 -11.34
N VAL A 46 5.30 -7.79 -11.16
CA VAL A 46 6.67 -8.25 -11.32
C VAL A 46 7.23 -8.62 -9.97
N VAL A 47 7.66 -9.86 -9.81
CA VAL A 47 8.29 -10.37 -8.59
C VAL A 47 9.78 -10.56 -8.85
N ARG A 48 10.61 -9.99 -7.97
CA ARG A 48 12.06 -10.21 -7.93
C ARG A 48 12.44 -10.82 -6.59
N SER A 49 13.16 -11.94 -6.64
CA SER A 49 13.82 -12.52 -5.46
C SER A 49 15.28 -12.12 -5.46
N LYS A 50 15.82 -11.82 -4.29
CA LYS A 50 17.25 -11.47 -4.14
C LYS A 50 18.16 -12.69 -4.19
N SER A 51 17.66 -13.85 -3.73
CA SER A 51 18.46 -15.05 -3.59
C SER A 51 18.84 -15.67 -4.92
N ASP A 52 17.97 -15.57 -5.92
CA ASP A 52 18.17 -16.22 -7.23
C ASP A 52 18.20 -15.26 -8.43
N ASP A 53 18.10 -13.94 -8.17
CA ASP A 53 18.02 -12.86 -9.18
C ASP A 53 16.97 -13.12 -10.28
N LYS A 54 16.01 -14.01 -10.02
CA LYS A 54 14.97 -14.35 -10.96
C LYS A 54 13.86 -13.32 -10.93
N LYS A 55 13.43 -12.96 -12.11
CA LYS A 55 12.27 -12.12 -12.35
C LYS A 55 11.11 -12.98 -12.84
N ARG A 56 9.97 -12.90 -12.18
CA ARG A 56 8.71 -13.51 -12.62
C ARG A 56 7.70 -12.42 -12.89
N GLU A 57 6.88 -12.61 -13.91
CA GLU A 57 5.83 -11.67 -14.26
C GLU A 57 4.49 -12.38 -14.25
N TYR A 58 3.51 -11.74 -13.61
CA TYR A 58 2.12 -12.21 -13.50
C TYR A 58 1.19 -11.17 -14.11
N VAL A 59 0.57 -11.51 -15.23
CA VAL A 59 -0.54 -10.71 -15.77
C VAL A 59 -1.80 -11.15 -15.08
N LEU A 60 -2.42 -10.25 -14.32
CA LEU A 60 -3.55 -10.59 -13.47
C LEU A 60 -4.84 -10.72 -14.29
N THR A 61 -5.62 -11.74 -13.96
CA THR A 61 -7.01 -11.84 -14.39
C THR A 61 -7.87 -10.77 -13.70
N THR A 62 -9.08 -10.56 -14.19
CA THR A 62 -10.02 -9.63 -13.55
C THR A 62 -10.29 -10.00 -12.09
N GLU A 63 -10.40 -11.30 -11.78
CA GLU A 63 -10.64 -11.78 -10.42
C GLU A 63 -9.43 -11.54 -9.52
N GLN A 64 -8.23 -11.87 -9.97
CA GLN A 64 -6.98 -11.60 -9.25
C GLN A 64 -6.78 -10.09 -9.01
N THR A 65 -7.09 -9.25 -9.99
CA THR A 65 -7.05 -7.79 -9.86
C THR A 65 -7.98 -7.29 -8.77
N LYS A 66 -9.20 -7.85 -8.68
CA LYS A 66 -10.17 -7.52 -7.65
C LYS A 66 -9.69 -7.96 -6.25
N LEU A 67 -9.11 -9.14 -6.14
CA LEU A 67 -8.52 -9.64 -4.90
C LEU A 67 -7.34 -8.77 -4.45
N LEU A 68 -6.44 -8.42 -5.37
CA LEU A 68 -5.33 -7.51 -5.11
C LEU A 68 -5.83 -6.13 -4.64
N LYS A 69 -6.84 -5.57 -5.31
CA LYS A 69 -7.47 -4.33 -4.89
C LYS A 69 -8.00 -4.41 -3.46
N ASN A 70 -8.68 -5.50 -3.10
CA ASN A 70 -9.20 -5.69 -1.75
C ASN A 70 -8.07 -5.80 -0.73
N LEU A 71 -7.03 -6.59 -1.03
CA LEU A 71 -5.85 -6.70 -0.18
C LEU A 71 -5.22 -5.32 0.09
N LEU A 72 -5.03 -4.50 -0.94
CA LEU A 72 -4.45 -3.17 -0.80
C LEU A 72 -5.37 -2.20 -0.04
N LYS A 73 -6.67 -2.27 -0.28
CA LYS A 73 -7.68 -1.37 0.27
C LYS A 73 -7.97 -1.64 1.74
N ASP A 74 -8.08 -2.92 2.12
CA ASP A 74 -8.53 -3.35 3.44
C ASP A 74 -7.41 -3.31 4.49
N ASN A 75 -6.18 -3.06 4.06
CA ASN A 75 -5.03 -2.90 4.93
C ASN A 75 -4.78 -1.45 5.32
N SER A 76 -4.03 -1.26 6.40
CA SER A 76 -3.54 0.04 6.86
C SER A 76 -2.02 0.05 6.88
N TYR A 77 -1.47 1.23 6.65
CA TYR A 77 -0.05 1.45 6.46
C TYR A 77 0.44 2.54 7.40
N LYS A 78 1.59 2.30 8.06
CA LYS A 78 2.19 3.31 8.93
C LYS A 78 3.13 4.19 8.12
N ARG A 79 2.87 5.49 8.10
CA ARG A 79 3.74 6.48 7.47
C ARG A 79 5.10 6.50 8.15
N ARG A 80 6.16 6.59 7.35
CA ARG A 80 7.52 6.77 7.86
C ARG A 80 7.93 8.23 7.68
N LEU A 81 8.67 8.74 8.67
CA LEU A 81 9.23 10.09 8.62
C LEU A 81 10.50 10.16 7.77
N SER A 82 11.11 9.01 7.48
CA SER A 82 12.31 8.90 6.64
C SER A 82 12.02 8.08 5.38
N SER A 83 12.50 8.53 4.23
CA SER A 83 12.46 7.78 2.97
C SER A 83 13.49 6.64 2.92
N THR A 84 14.49 6.66 3.80
CA THR A 84 15.55 5.66 3.84
C THR A 84 15.09 4.44 4.63
N ILE A 85 15.17 3.26 4.02
CA ILE A 85 14.98 1.98 4.72
C ILE A 85 16.30 1.62 5.37
N ILE A 86 16.28 1.50 6.71
CA ILE A 86 17.44 1.07 7.50
C ILE A 86 17.22 -0.37 7.89
N GLY A 87 18.17 -1.24 7.57
CA GLY A 87 18.14 -2.67 7.91
C GLY A 87 18.25 -3.60 6.71
N VAL A 88 18.01 -4.88 6.95
CA VAL A 88 18.02 -5.91 5.90
C VAL A 88 16.71 -5.79 5.12
N LEU A 89 16.83 -5.58 3.81
CA LEU A 89 15.64 -5.57 2.94
C LEU A 89 15.05 -6.99 2.84
N PRO A 90 13.72 -7.13 2.76
CA PRO A 90 13.04 -8.40 2.53
C PRO A 90 13.56 -9.15 1.30
N GLU A 91 13.36 -10.47 1.29
CA GLU A 91 13.80 -11.37 0.22
C GLU A 91 13.13 -11.04 -1.12
N ASN A 92 11.82 -10.80 -1.09
CA ASN A 92 11.03 -10.58 -2.28
C ASN A 92 10.63 -9.11 -2.43
N GLU A 93 10.71 -8.64 -3.65
CA GLU A 93 10.21 -7.35 -4.11
C GLU A 93 9.11 -7.58 -5.15
N TYR A 94 7.97 -6.95 -4.95
CA TYR A 94 6.82 -6.98 -5.87
C TYR A 94 6.60 -5.58 -6.43
N THR A 95 6.45 -5.49 -7.74
CA THR A 95 6.09 -4.24 -8.43
C THR A 95 4.76 -4.43 -9.14
N VAL A 96 3.75 -3.71 -8.70
CA VAL A 96 2.43 -3.68 -9.34
C VAL A 96 2.38 -2.53 -10.32
N LEU A 97 2.03 -2.84 -11.56
CA LEU A 97 1.87 -1.90 -12.67
C LEU A 97 0.45 -1.99 -13.19
N ALA A 98 -0.26 -0.88 -13.30
CA ALA A 98 -1.60 -0.85 -13.88
C ALA A 98 -1.74 0.26 -14.92
N ASP A 99 -2.44 -0.05 -16.02
CA ASP A 99 -2.76 0.87 -17.10
C ASP A 99 -4.28 0.92 -17.32
N TRP A 100 -4.85 2.13 -17.34
CA TRP A 100 -6.28 2.36 -17.58
C TRP A 100 -6.61 2.78 -19.01
N ASN A 101 -5.59 3.17 -19.80
CA ASN A 101 -5.82 3.87 -21.06
C ASN A 101 -5.42 3.06 -22.30
N ASP A 102 -4.99 1.82 -22.16
CA ASP A 102 -4.46 0.97 -23.23
C ASP A 102 -3.37 1.63 -24.10
N ASN A 103 -2.74 2.69 -23.59
CA ASN A 103 -1.71 3.46 -24.31
C ASN A 103 -0.28 3.07 -23.92
N GLY A 104 -0.14 1.99 -23.13
CA GLY A 104 1.14 1.49 -22.62
C GLY A 104 1.81 2.39 -21.58
N LYS A 105 1.09 3.41 -21.06
CA LYS A 105 1.58 4.25 -19.98
C LYS A 105 1.07 3.74 -18.65
N THR A 106 1.99 3.35 -17.77
CA THR A 106 1.66 2.97 -16.39
C THR A 106 1.04 4.14 -15.65
N ASN A 107 -0.20 3.95 -15.20
CA ASN A 107 -0.95 4.95 -14.43
C ASN A 107 -0.88 4.73 -12.92
N LEU A 108 -0.53 3.52 -12.48
CA LEU A 108 -0.32 3.18 -11.10
C LEU A 108 0.96 2.34 -10.98
N TYR A 109 1.81 2.72 -10.05
CA TYR A 109 3.02 2.00 -9.71
C TYR A 109 3.06 1.80 -8.19
N ILE A 110 3.07 0.55 -7.75
CA ILE A 110 3.18 0.20 -6.34
C ILE A 110 4.38 -0.72 -6.17
N LYS A 111 5.25 -0.41 -5.22
CA LYS A 111 6.39 -1.25 -4.85
C LYS A 111 6.17 -1.82 -3.46
N ILE A 112 6.27 -3.14 -3.33
CA ILE A 112 6.07 -3.88 -2.09
C ILE A 112 7.35 -4.63 -1.78
N LEU A 113 7.83 -4.53 -0.54
CA LEU A 113 9.01 -5.21 -0.04
C LEU A 113 8.58 -6.21 1.05
N GLY A 114 8.31 -7.44 0.63
CA GLY A 114 7.82 -8.51 1.49
C GLY A 114 6.60 -8.10 2.33
N ASN A 115 6.62 -8.48 3.61
CA ASN A 115 5.61 -8.06 4.60
C ASN A 115 5.89 -6.69 5.25
N GLU A 116 6.97 -6.01 4.87
CA GLU A 116 7.44 -4.89 5.69
C GLU A 116 7.05 -3.54 5.14
N TYR A 117 7.25 -3.31 3.85
CA TYR A 117 7.13 -1.97 3.29
C TYR A 117 6.36 -1.95 1.98
N ILE A 118 5.62 -0.86 1.79
CA ILE A 118 4.91 -0.54 0.55
C ILE A 118 5.16 0.92 0.17
N SER A 119 5.34 1.18 -1.10
CA SER A 119 5.44 2.53 -1.66
C SER A 119 4.41 2.68 -2.77
N PHE A 120 3.63 3.74 -2.67
CA PHE A 120 2.67 4.14 -3.69
C PHE A 120 3.30 5.31 -4.44
N PHE A 121 3.82 5.02 -5.63
CA PHE A 121 4.38 6.07 -6.46
C PHE A 121 3.25 6.90 -7.06
N ASP A 122 3.08 8.11 -6.58
CA ASP A 122 2.61 9.18 -7.39
C ASP A 122 3.82 10.05 -7.77
N TYR A 123 3.68 10.90 -8.77
CA TYR A 123 4.77 11.66 -9.40
C TYR A 123 5.61 12.56 -8.46
N THR A 124 5.35 12.58 -7.17
CA THR A 124 5.92 13.52 -6.20
C THR A 124 6.96 12.90 -5.25
N GLY A 125 7.23 11.61 -5.35
CA GLY A 125 8.27 10.93 -4.55
C GLY A 125 7.82 9.64 -3.87
N SER A 126 8.75 8.71 -3.77
CA SER A 126 8.51 7.39 -3.20
C SER A 126 8.74 7.38 -1.70
N ASN A 127 7.69 7.58 -0.93
CA ASN A 127 7.77 7.35 0.51
C ASN A 127 7.30 5.93 0.83
N TYR A 128 8.18 5.14 1.45
CA TYR A 128 7.81 3.83 1.96
C TYR A 128 6.97 3.94 3.23
N HIS A 129 5.90 3.15 3.29
CA HIS A 129 5.06 2.97 4.45
C HIS A 129 5.27 1.57 5.02
N LYS A 130 5.19 1.40 6.32
CA LYS A 130 5.27 0.08 6.95
C LYS A 130 3.90 -0.62 6.84
N ILE A 131 3.89 -1.83 6.30
CA ILE A 131 2.71 -2.69 6.25
C ILE A 131 2.42 -3.18 7.67
N LYS A 132 1.14 -3.15 8.08
CA LYS A 132 0.73 -3.60 9.42
C LYS A 132 0.27 -5.05 9.46
N ASN A 133 -0.17 -5.59 8.34
CA ASN A 133 -0.61 -6.98 8.23
C ASN A 133 0.60 -7.92 8.09
N PRO A 134 0.89 -8.80 9.07
CA PRO A 134 2.02 -9.72 8.99
C PRO A 134 1.84 -10.82 7.93
N GLU A 135 0.61 -11.09 7.48
CA GLU A 135 0.29 -12.08 6.46
C GLU A 135 0.19 -11.49 5.04
N PHE A 136 0.47 -10.20 4.87
CA PHE A 136 0.25 -9.48 3.62
C PHE A 136 0.95 -10.14 2.42
N GLU A 137 2.21 -10.51 2.56
CA GLU A 137 2.98 -11.16 1.48
C GLU A 137 2.40 -12.53 1.13
N LYS A 138 1.99 -13.30 2.12
CA LYS A 138 1.38 -14.62 1.92
C LYS A 138 0.04 -14.51 1.19
N GLU A 139 -0.78 -13.53 1.55
CA GLU A 139 -2.03 -13.24 0.85
C GLU A 139 -1.78 -12.80 -0.59
N LEU A 140 -0.76 -11.94 -0.81
CA LEU A 140 -0.35 -11.50 -2.14
C LEU A 140 0.10 -12.68 -3.01
N ILE A 141 0.95 -13.57 -2.48
CA ILE A 141 1.40 -14.78 -3.19
C ILE A 141 0.19 -15.66 -3.54
N SER A 142 -0.73 -15.87 -2.61
CA SER A 142 -1.94 -16.65 -2.86
C SER A 142 -2.79 -16.09 -4.01
N ILE A 143 -2.86 -14.76 -4.15
CA ILE A 143 -3.55 -14.10 -5.27
C ILE A 143 -2.81 -14.36 -6.58
N LEU A 144 -1.49 -14.30 -6.58
CA LEU A 144 -0.69 -14.48 -7.81
C LEU A 144 -0.71 -15.93 -8.32
N GLU A 145 -0.91 -16.89 -7.44
CA GLU A 145 -0.90 -18.33 -7.73
C GLU A 145 -2.31 -18.94 -7.91
N SER A 146 -3.37 -18.15 -7.74
CA SER A 146 -4.77 -18.60 -7.85
C SER A 146 -5.28 -18.83 -9.29
#